data_ed515aab91f46ba718d8a150615b5af3
#
_entry.id   ed515aab91f46ba718d8a150615b5af3
#
_cell.length_a   1.000
_cell.length_b   1.000
_cell.length_c   1.000
_cell.angle_alpha   90.00
_cell.angle_beta   90.00
_cell.angle_gamma   90.00
#
_symmetry.space_group_name_H-M   'P 1'
#
loop_
_entity.id
_entity.type
_entity.pdbx_description
1 polymer ?
#
loop_
_entity_poly.entity_id
_entity_poly.type
_entity_poly.pdbx_seq_one_letter_code
_entity_poly.pdbx_strand_id
1 'polypeptide(L)'
;GYRPNANAQALATQVSDTIGVVVMDVSDPFFGALVKAVDTVAQRVQKHVLISNSWHQEEKERHAIEVLIRQRCNALVVHSKSLSDAELASFMDQVPGMVLVNRILPGYAHRCVGLDNITGATMATRMLLQQGHTRIGYLGSSHPIEDEEQRRAGWLQALNEQGIEPPEVWIGSGEPDMQ
;
A
#
# COMPACT_ATOMS: atom_id res chain seq x y z
N GLY A 1 13.48 -40.56 7.81
CA GLY A 1 14.35 -39.84 6.89
C GLY A 1 14.69 -38.47 7.47
N TYR A 2 15.96 -38.09 7.44
CA TYR A 2 16.43 -36.78 7.87
C TYR A 2 15.79 -35.69 7.02
N ARG A 3 15.03 -34.78 7.65
CA ARG A 3 14.56 -33.53 6.99
C ARG A 3 15.53 -32.43 7.37
N PRO A 4 16.23 -31.80 6.43
CA PRO A 4 17.08 -30.67 6.71
C PRO A 4 16.26 -29.58 7.42
N ASN A 5 16.79 -29.02 8.50
CA ASN A 5 16.17 -27.90 9.19
C ASN A 5 16.35 -26.64 8.32
N ALA A 6 15.24 -26.07 7.83
CA ALA A 6 15.24 -24.87 6.98
C ALA A 6 16.00 -23.70 7.62
N ASN A 7 15.92 -23.57 8.96
CA ASN A 7 16.67 -22.57 9.72
C ASN A 7 18.20 -22.83 9.71
N ALA A 8 18.63 -24.09 9.68
CA ALA A 8 20.06 -24.45 9.58
C ALA A 8 20.60 -24.22 8.17
N GLN A 9 19.79 -24.44 7.13
CA GLN A 9 20.16 -24.12 5.75
C GLN A 9 20.22 -22.60 5.53
N ALA A 10 19.24 -21.82 6.06
CA ALA A 10 19.27 -20.36 6.01
C ALA A 10 20.47 -19.75 6.73
N LEU A 11 20.97 -20.39 7.80
CA LEU A 11 22.22 -20.03 8.48
C LEU A 11 23.46 -20.27 7.59
N ALA A 12 23.45 -21.32 6.78
CA ALA A 12 24.59 -21.70 5.92
C ALA A 12 24.64 -20.88 4.63
N THR A 13 23.50 -20.47 4.08
CA THR A 13 23.40 -19.79 2.77
C THR A 13 23.17 -18.30 2.86
N GLN A 14 22.84 -17.75 4.06
CA GLN A 14 22.40 -16.36 4.28
C GLN A 14 21.20 -15.93 3.43
N VAL A 15 20.55 -16.84 2.71
CA VAL A 15 19.38 -16.58 1.86
C VAL A 15 18.14 -17.16 2.53
N SER A 16 17.17 -16.31 2.80
CA SER A 16 15.85 -16.75 3.30
C SER A 16 14.94 -17.13 2.12
N ASP A 17 14.21 -18.23 2.29
CA ASP A 17 13.16 -18.63 1.36
C ASP A 17 11.83 -17.91 1.63
N THR A 18 11.86 -16.84 2.43
CA THR A 18 10.65 -16.15 2.89
C THR A 18 10.66 -14.68 2.45
N ILE A 19 9.55 -14.24 1.87
CA ILE A 19 9.23 -12.85 1.56
C ILE A 19 8.25 -12.37 2.63
N GLY A 20 8.58 -11.26 3.29
CA GLY A 20 7.68 -10.62 4.24
C GLY A 20 6.70 -9.67 3.53
N VAL A 21 5.45 -9.66 3.97
CA VAL A 21 4.42 -8.73 3.47
C VAL A 21 3.74 -8.05 4.65
N VAL A 22 3.82 -6.73 4.69
CA VAL A 22 3.08 -5.90 5.66
C VAL A 22 1.92 -5.25 4.93
N VAL A 23 0.72 -5.48 5.44
CA VAL A 23 -0.53 -4.88 4.96
C VAL A 23 -1.31 -4.28 6.12
N MET A 24 -2.28 -3.43 5.84
CA MET A 24 -3.18 -2.92 6.89
C MET A 24 -3.98 -4.05 7.51
N ASP A 25 -4.79 -4.72 6.69
CA ASP A 25 -5.60 -5.87 7.07
C ASP A 25 -5.75 -6.81 5.87
N VAL A 26 -5.29 -8.06 6.00
CA VAL A 26 -5.37 -9.06 4.95
C VAL A 26 -6.81 -9.47 4.60
N SER A 27 -7.78 -9.21 5.48
CA SER A 27 -9.20 -9.48 5.22
C SER A 27 -9.83 -8.47 4.26
N ASP A 28 -9.22 -7.29 4.07
CA ASP A 28 -9.61 -6.32 3.06
C ASP A 28 -9.37 -6.90 1.65
N PRO A 29 -10.36 -6.89 0.74
CA PRO A 29 -10.23 -7.44 -0.60
C PRO A 29 -9.06 -6.87 -1.40
N PHE A 30 -8.72 -5.59 -1.23
CA PHE A 30 -7.55 -4.98 -1.88
C PHE A 30 -6.25 -5.62 -1.41
N PHE A 31 -6.07 -5.72 -0.08
CA PHE A 31 -4.86 -6.32 0.48
C PHE A 31 -4.80 -7.83 0.27
N GLY A 32 -5.95 -8.51 0.31
CA GLY A 32 -6.05 -9.92 -0.06
C GLY A 32 -5.60 -10.18 -1.50
N ALA A 33 -6.00 -9.33 -2.45
CA ALA A 33 -5.56 -9.42 -3.84
C ALA A 33 -4.06 -9.13 -4.00
N LEU A 34 -3.53 -8.13 -3.27
CA LEU A 34 -2.10 -7.81 -3.23
C LEU A 34 -1.28 -9.01 -2.73
N VAL A 35 -1.66 -9.57 -1.58
CA VAL A 35 -0.97 -10.74 -1.00
C VAL A 35 -0.99 -11.93 -1.96
N LYS A 36 -2.15 -12.20 -2.59
CA LYS A 36 -2.26 -13.26 -3.61
C LYS A 36 -1.32 -13.03 -4.79
N ALA A 37 -1.18 -11.79 -5.25
CA ALA A 37 -0.27 -11.46 -6.35
C ALA A 37 1.19 -11.70 -5.95
N VAL A 38 1.59 -11.27 -4.74
CA VAL A 38 2.93 -11.50 -4.20
C VAL A 38 3.21 -13.00 -4.05
N ASP A 39 2.28 -13.77 -3.49
CA ASP A 39 2.40 -15.22 -3.32
C ASP A 39 2.56 -15.94 -4.66
N THR A 40 1.78 -15.52 -5.68
CA THR A 40 1.89 -16.08 -7.03
C THR A 40 3.28 -15.92 -7.62
N VAL A 41 3.93 -14.77 -7.38
CA VAL A 41 5.31 -14.52 -7.84
C VAL A 41 6.31 -15.27 -6.97
N ALA A 42 6.12 -15.29 -5.65
CA ALA A 42 6.98 -15.99 -4.70
C ALA A 42 7.08 -17.49 -5.02
N GLN A 43 5.95 -18.14 -5.31
CA GLN A 43 5.91 -19.56 -5.68
C GLN A 43 6.74 -19.89 -6.92
N ARG A 44 6.80 -19.00 -7.92
CA ARG A 44 7.61 -19.20 -9.14
C ARG A 44 9.11 -19.28 -8.84
N VAL A 45 9.55 -18.64 -7.77
CA VAL A 45 10.93 -18.63 -7.30
C VAL A 45 11.14 -19.47 -6.04
N GLN A 46 10.20 -20.37 -5.77
CA GLN A 46 10.22 -21.31 -4.64
C GLN A 46 10.38 -20.62 -3.27
N LYS A 47 9.73 -19.47 -3.10
CA LYS A 47 9.69 -18.73 -1.83
C LYS A 47 8.31 -18.80 -1.19
N HIS A 48 8.27 -18.62 0.13
CA HIS A 48 7.06 -18.54 0.93
C HIS A 48 6.75 -17.10 1.31
N VAL A 49 5.49 -16.81 1.59
CA VAL A 49 5.06 -15.49 2.05
C VAL A 49 4.74 -15.53 3.54
N LEU A 50 5.28 -14.59 4.29
CA LEU A 50 4.92 -14.35 5.70
C LEU A 50 4.22 -12.99 5.79
N ILE A 51 2.99 -12.97 6.31
CA ILE A 51 2.13 -11.79 6.33
C ILE A 51 2.06 -11.24 7.75
N SER A 52 2.08 -9.91 7.88
CA SER A 52 1.83 -9.21 9.12
C SER A 52 0.86 -8.06 8.90
N ASN A 53 -0.19 -7.95 9.73
CA ASN A 53 -1.14 -6.85 9.71
C ASN A 53 -0.67 -5.68 10.58
N SER A 54 -0.94 -4.45 10.13
CA SER A 54 -0.47 -3.22 10.78
C SER A 54 -1.60 -2.29 11.28
N TRP A 55 -2.82 -2.47 10.78
CA TRP A 55 -4.02 -1.72 11.20
C TRP A 55 -3.88 -0.19 11.10
N HIS A 56 -3.04 0.33 10.20
CA HIS A 56 -2.72 1.77 10.09
C HIS A 56 -2.28 2.41 11.42
N GLN A 57 -1.61 1.65 12.27
CA GLN A 57 -1.08 2.14 13.53
C GLN A 57 0.45 2.16 13.46
N GLU A 58 1.04 3.32 13.69
CA GLU A 58 2.50 3.55 13.57
C GLU A 58 3.32 2.49 14.29
N GLU A 59 2.99 2.24 15.56
CA GLU A 59 3.68 1.23 16.39
C GLU A 59 3.55 -0.19 15.80
N LYS A 60 2.38 -0.52 15.24
CA LYS A 60 2.15 -1.82 14.64
C LYS A 60 2.84 -1.95 13.28
N GLU A 61 2.89 -0.88 12.47
CA GLU A 61 3.66 -0.87 11.22
C GLU A 61 5.13 -1.12 11.50
N ARG A 62 5.71 -0.39 12.46
CA ARG A 62 7.11 -0.55 12.90
C ARG A 62 7.36 -1.98 13.37
N HIS A 63 6.54 -2.45 14.31
CA HIS A 63 6.65 -3.80 14.85
C HIS A 63 6.56 -4.89 13.79
N ALA A 64 5.62 -4.77 12.86
CA ALA A 64 5.44 -5.72 11.77
C ALA A 64 6.70 -5.84 10.90
N ILE A 65 7.29 -4.70 10.50
CA ILE A 65 8.54 -4.68 9.71
C ILE A 65 9.68 -5.34 10.52
N GLU A 66 9.87 -4.94 11.79
CA GLU A 66 10.91 -5.49 12.64
C GLU A 66 10.77 -7.01 12.87
N VAL A 67 9.53 -7.50 13.04
CA VAL A 67 9.26 -8.95 13.16
C VAL A 67 9.73 -9.67 11.92
N LEU A 68 9.38 -9.17 10.72
CA LEU A 68 9.77 -9.80 9.46
C LEU A 68 11.29 -9.77 9.25
N ILE A 69 11.96 -8.69 9.66
CA ILE A 69 13.42 -8.62 9.64
C ILE A 69 14.02 -9.66 10.60
N ARG A 70 13.50 -9.79 11.83
CA ARG A 70 13.94 -10.81 12.80
C ARG A 70 13.69 -12.23 12.28
N GLN A 71 12.64 -12.45 11.49
CA GLN A 71 12.37 -13.71 10.80
C GLN A 71 13.26 -13.91 9.56
N ARG A 72 14.25 -13.03 9.35
CA ARG A 72 15.21 -13.09 8.24
C ARG A 72 14.57 -13.00 6.84
N CYS A 73 13.45 -12.32 6.72
CA CYS A 73 12.90 -11.99 5.41
C CYS A 73 13.84 -10.99 4.72
N ASN A 74 14.53 -11.42 3.68
CA ASN A 74 15.48 -10.58 2.93
C ASN A 74 14.80 -9.70 1.88
N ALA A 75 13.54 -9.96 1.59
CA ALA A 75 12.68 -9.14 0.75
C ALA A 75 11.39 -8.84 1.50
N LEU A 76 10.98 -7.59 1.47
CA LEU A 76 9.76 -7.12 2.11
C LEU A 76 8.90 -6.36 1.10
N VAL A 77 7.59 -6.62 1.10
CA VAL A 77 6.59 -5.79 0.42
C VAL A 77 5.80 -5.10 1.52
N VAL A 78 5.89 -3.79 1.60
CA VAL A 78 5.37 -3.03 2.75
C VAL A 78 4.37 -1.98 2.29
N HIS A 79 3.15 -2.07 2.81
CA HIS A 79 2.18 -0.99 2.81
C HIS A 79 2.27 -0.27 4.16
N SER A 80 2.64 1.00 4.14
CA SER A 80 2.76 1.84 5.34
C SER A 80 2.26 3.24 5.06
N LYS A 81 1.39 3.75 5.92
CA LYS A 81 0.82 5.11 5.84
C LYS A 81 1.11 5.93 7.10
N SER A 82 1.49 5.29 8.21
CA SER A 82 1.66 5.95 9.50
C SER A 82 3.12 6.22 9.85
N LEU A 83 4.07 5.41 9.35
CA LEU A 83 5.49 5.66 9.58
C LEU A 83 5.98 6.91 8.84
N SER A 84 6.93 7.62 9.46
CA SER A 84 7.61 8.75 8.82
C SER A 84 8.50 8.31 7.65
N ASP A 85 8.78 9.25 6.72
CA ASP A 85 9.70 9.00 5.60
C ASP A 85 11.11 8.63 6.09
N ALA A 86 11.57 9.23 7.19
CA ALA A 86 12.89 8.95 7.76
C ALA A 86 12.99 7.52 8.30
N GLU A 87 11.95 7.03 8.96
CA GLU A 87 11.92 5.64 9.46
C GLU A 87 11.84 4.63 8.33
N LEU A 88 10.99 4.90 7.32
CA LEU A 88 10.91 4.04 6.14
C LEU A 88 12.23 4.00 5.37
N ALA A 89 12.91 5.13 5.22
CA ALA A 89 14.24 5.20 4.61
C ALA A 89 15.24 4.33 5.38
N SER A 90 15.24 4.41 6.72
CA SER A 90 16.09 3.57 7.57
C SER A 90 15.84 2.07 7.37
N PHE A 91 14.58 1.64 7.30
CA PHE A 91 14.25 0.25 6.99
C PHE A 91 14.66 -0.16 5.57
N MET A 92 14.48 0.72 4.59
CA MET A 92 14.89 0.45 3.21
C MET A 92 16.40 0.34 3.05
N ASP A 93 17.18 1.08 3.84
CA ASP A 93 18.64 0.94 3.89
C ASP A 93 19.05 -0.37 4.56
N GLN A 94 18.36 -0.75 5.63
CA GLN A 94 18.61 -2.01 6.35
C GLN A 94 18.23 -3.24 5.51
N VAL A 95 17.18 -3.15 4.68
CA VAL A 95 16.67 -4.25 3.85
C VAL A 95 16.68 -3.83 2.37
N PRO A 96 17.76 -4.10 1.64
CA PRO A 96 17.87 -3.73 0.22
C PRO A 96 16.77 -4.31 -0.67
N GLY A 97 16.16 -5.44 -0.29
CA GLY A 97 15.03 -6.07 -0.97
C GLY A 97 13.65 -5.54 -0.55
N MET A 98 13.57 -4.45 0.22
CA MET A 98 12.29 -3.86 0.61
C MET A 98 11.72 -3.00 -0.50
N VAL A 99 10.42 -3.18 -0.78
CA VAL A 99 9.60 -2.40 -1.72
C VAL A 99 8.41 -1.80 -0.98
N LEU A 100 8.15 -0.52 -1.19
CA LEU A 100 6.94 0.14 -0.71
C LEU A 100 5.82 0.02 -1.73
N VAL A 101 4.61 -0.21 -1.25
CA VAL A 101 3.39 -0.26 -2.07
C VAL A 101 2.43 0.85 -1.63
N ASN A 102 1.86 1.52 -2.62
CA ASN A 102 0.93 2.62 -2.46
C ASN A 102 1.52 3.83 -1.70
N ARG A 103 2.83 4.03 -1.81
CA ARG A 103 3.56 5.21 -1.31
C ARG A 103 4.84 5.38 -2.11
N ILE A 104 5.15 6.62 -2.47
CA ILE A 104 6.42 6.97 -3.12
C ILE A 104 7.29 7.69 -2.10
N LEU A 105 8.43 7.08 -1.80
CA LEU A 105 9.40 7.66 -0.86
C LEU A 105 10.49 8.41 -1.65
N PRO A 106 10.71 9.70 -1.38
CA PRO A 106 11.80 10.46 -2.01
C PRO A 106 13.16 9.76 -1.84
N GLY A 107 13.94 9.70 -2.91
CA GLY A 107 15.22 8.98 -2.92
C GLY A 107 15.14 7.46 -3.15
N TYR A 108 13.97 6.85 -2.96
CA TYR A 108 13.75 5.41 -3.09
C TYR A 108 12.69 5.06 -4.14
N ALA A 109 12.33 5.99 -5.03
CA ALA A 109 11.25 5.82 -6.01
C ALA A 109 11.40 4.53 -6.86
N HIS A 110 12.63 4.08 -7.14
CA HIS A 110 12.91 2.85 -7.87
C HIS A 110 12.51 1.56 -7.12
N ARG A 111 12.20 1.67 -5.83
CA ARG A 111 11.70 0.59 -4.97
C ARG A 111 10.30 0.90 -4.43
N CYS A 112 9.54 1.75 -5.12
CA CYS A 112 8.19 2.10 -4.74
C CYS A 112 7.23 1.80 -5.89
N VAL A 113 6.06 1.30 -5.55
CA VAL A 113 4.93 1.12 -6.46
C VAL A 113 3.78 1.94 -5.94
N GLY A 114 3.46 3.02 -6.64
CA GLY A 114 2.38 3.94 -6.28
C GLY A 114 1.24 3.92 -7.28
N LEU A 115 0.12 4.51 -6.88
CA LEU A 115 -1.01 4.81 -7.76
C LEU A 115 -0.98 6.30 -8.12
N ASP A 116 -1.30 6.62 -9.36
CA ASP A 116 -1.60 7.99 -9.76
C ASP A 116 -3.06 8.31 -9.41
N ASN A 117 -3.27 8.63 -8.14
CA ASN A 117 -4.59 8.91 -7.58
C ASN A 117 -5.24 10.15 -8.22
N ILE A 118 -4.44 11.18 -8.56
CA ILE A 118 -4.95 12.40 -9.19
C ILE A 118 -5.50 12.06 -10.57
N THR A 119 -4.70 11.44 -11.42
CA THR A 119 -5.13 11.05 -12.77
C THR A 119 -6.31 10.08 -12.72
N GLY A 120 -6.29 9.09 -11.84
CA GLY A 120 -7.36 8.12 -11.69
C GLY A 120 -8.70 8.78 -11.33
N ALA A 121 -8.71 9.66 -10.33
CA ALA A 121 -9.90 10.39 -9.93
C ALA A 121 -10.39 11.39 -11.00
N THR A 122 -9.44 12.06 -11.67
CA THR A 122 -9.75 12.95 -12.80
C THR A 122 -10.44 12.19 -13.93
N MET A 123 -9.93 11.03 -14.30
CA MET A 123 -10.53 10.18 -15.35
C MET A 123 -11.94 9.70 -14.96
N ALA A 124 -12.12 9.22 -13.74
CA ALA A 124 -13.42 8.77 -13.25
C ALA A 124 -14.47 9.89 -13.28
N THR A 125 -14.07 11.09 -12.82
CA THR A 125 -14.96 12.25 -12.80
C THR A 125 -15.28 12.75 -14.21
N ARG A 126 -14.30 12.80 -15.12
CA ARG A 126 -14.51 13.16 -16.51
C ARG A 126 -15.46 12.19 -17.24
N MET A 127 -15.39 10.89 -16.90
CA MET A 127 -16.30 9.91 -17.46
C MET A 127 -17.76 10.21 -17.08
N LEU A 128 -18.04 10.61 -15.84
CA LEU A 128 -19.37 11.02 -15.41
C LEU A 128 -19.81 12.32 -16.10
N LEU A 129 -18.92 13.30 -16.22
CA LEU A 129 -19.19 14.57 -16.92
C LEU A 129 -19.54 14.33 -18.40
N GLN A 130 -18.82 13.43 -19.08
CA GLN A 130 -19.09 13.05 -20.48
C GLN A 130 -20.45 12.38 -20.66
N GLN A 131 -20.99 11.74 -19.63
CA GLN A 131 -22.34 11.18 -19.62
C GLN A 131 -23.44 12.21 -19.30
N GLY A 132 -23.07 13.49 -19.14
CA GLY A 132 -23.99 14.59 -18.86
C GLY A 132 -24.29 14.83 -17.40
N HIS A 133 -23.62 14.13 -16.48
CA HIS A 133 -23.77 14.40 -15.06
C HIS A 133 -23.00 15.67 -14.66
N THR A 134 -23.69 16.66 -14.10
CA THR A 134 -23.09 17.92 -13.65
C THR A 134 -23.06 18.09 -12.13
N ARG A 135 -23.79 17.24 -11.41
CA ARG A 135 -23.81 17.21 -9.93
C ARG A 135 -23.14 15.93 -9.44
N ILE A 136 -21.84 15.99 -9.27
CA ILE A 136 -21.01 14.84 -8.91
C ILE A 136 -20.46 15.09 -7.51
N GLY A 137 -20.96 14.34 -6.52
CA GLY A 137 -20.46 14.39 -5.16
C GLY A 137 -19.16 13.60 -5.00
N TYR A 138 -18.41 13.93 -3.96
CA TYR A 138 -17.21 13.22 -3.54
C TYR A 138 -17.43 12.61 -2.15
N LEU A 139 -17.26 11.32 -2.02
CA LEU A 139 -17.26 10.62 -0.74
C LEU A 139 -15.89 10.03 -0.48
N GLY A 140 -15.21 10.55 0.52
CA GLY A 140 -13.89 10.14 0.89
C GLY A 140 -13.82 9.43 2.24
N SER A 141 -12.62 8.99 2.62
CA SER A 141 -12.34 8.45 3.94
C SER A 141 -12.28 9.56 4.98
N SER A 142 -12.71 9.29 6.21
CA SER A 142 -12.48 10.16 7.36
C SER A 142 -11.01 10.20 7.80
N HIS A 143 -10.19 9.26 7.33
CA HIS A 143 -8.76 9.23 7.64
C HIS A 143 -7.98 10.19 6.74
N PRO A 144 -7.16 11.10 7.30
CA PRO A 144 -6.35 12.02 6.53
C PRO A 144 -5.12 11.27 5.97
N ILE A 145 -5.28 10.66 4.80
CA ILE A 145 -4.19 10.00 4.08
C ILE A 145 -3.94 10.71 2.75
N GLU A 146 -2.70 10.72 2.31
CA GLU A 146 -2.28 11.38 1.07
C GLU A 146 -3.10 10.93 -0.15
N ASP A 147 -3.43 9.65 -0.24
CA ASP A 147 -4.24 9.09 -1.33
C ASP A 147 -5.61 9.78 -1.44
N GLU A 148 -6.22 10.08 -0.30
CA GLU A 148 -7.52 10.75 -0.20
C GLU A 148 -7.43 12.18 -0.73
N GLU A 149 -6.42 12.92 -0.29
CA GLU A 149 -6.17 14.30 -0.75
C GLU A 149 -5.92 14.34 -2.26
N GLN A 150 -5.14 13.41 -2.79
CA GLN A 150 -4.85 13.29 -4.20
C GLN A 150 -6.11 12.95 -5.03
N ARG A 151 -6.95 12.03 -4.57
CA ARG A 151 -8.20 11.68 -5.25
C ARG A 151 -9.18 12.86 -5.25
N ARG A 152 -9.31 13.55 -4.13
CA ARG A 152 -10.12 14.76 -4.02
C ARG A 152 -9.62 15.87 -4.97
N ALA A 153 -8.30 16.06 -5.05
CA ALA A 153 -7.69 17.00 -5.98
C ALA A 153 -8.02 16.65 -7.44
N GLY A 154 -7.96 15.39 -7.84
CA GLY A 154 -8.32 14.93 -9.18
C GLY A 154 -9.81 15.13 -9.49
N TRP A 155 -10.70 14.88 -8.55
CA TRP A 155 -12.12 15.17 -8.68
C TRP A 155 -12.38 16.66 -8.90
N LEU A 156 -11.78 17.53 -8.07
CA LEU A 156 -11.88 18.99 -8.20
C LEU A 156 -11.33 19.49 -9.55
N GLN A 157 -10.19 18.98 -9.97
CA GLN A 157 -9.60 19.33 -11.24
C GLN A 157 -10.55 19.08 -12.40
N ALA A 158 -11.18 17.91 -12.48
CA ALA A 158 -12.09 17.57 -13.55
C ALA A 158 -13.36 18.45 -13.58
N LEU A 159 -13.91 18.81 -12.42
CA LEU A 159 -15.05 19.73 -12.31
C LEU A 159 -14.66 21.14 -12.77
N ASN A 160 -13.53 21.65 -12.29
CA ASN A 160 -13.05 23.01 -12.62
C ASN A 160 -12.77 23.16 -14.12
N GLU A 161 -12.30 22.12 -14.80
CA GLU A 161 -12.10 22.09 -16.27
C GLU A 161 -13.42 22.32 -17.04
N GLN A 162 -14.56 22.02 -16.42
CA GLN A 162 -15.89 22.26 -16.98
C GLN A 162 -16.56 23.52 -16.40
N GLY A 163 -15.84 24.31 -15.64
CA GLY A 163 -16.38 25.52 -14.98
C GLY A 163 -17.38 25.21 -13.85
N ILE A 164 -17.33 24.02 -13.29
CA ILE A 164 -18.20 23.61 -12.19
C ILE A 164 -17.46 23.82 -10.87
N GLU A 165 -17.98 24.72 -10.03
CA GLU A 165 -17.50 24.91 -8.66
C GLU A 165 -18.41 24.09 -7.71
N PRO A 166 -17.91 22.98 -7.14
CA PRO A 166 -18.74 22.16 -6.29
C PRO A 166 -18.97 22.84 -4.92
N PRO A 167 -20.22 22.93 -4.45
CA PRO A 167 -20.50 23.41 -3.10
C PRO A 167 -19.97 22.41 -2.06
N GLU A 168 -19.67 22.87 -0.86
CA GLU A 168 -19.11 22.05 0.22
C GLU A 168 -20.01 20.84 0.56
N VAL A 169 -21.32 20.98 0.44
CA VAL A 169 -22.31 19.91 0.67
C VAL A 169 -22.15 18.71 -0.27
N TRP A 170 -21.39 18.84 -1.36
CA TRP A 170 -21.07 17.71 -2.25
C TRP A 170 -19.90 16.87 -1.76
N ILE A 171 -19.26 17.27 -0.67
CA ILE A 171 -18.12 16.56 -0.08
C ILE A 171 -18.59 15.89 1.20
N GLY A 172 -18.55 14.58 1.22
CA GLY A 172 -18.80 13.75 2.38
C GLY A 172 -17.57 12.96 2.78
N SER A 173 -17.51 12.57 4.04
CA SER A 173 -16.51 11.63 4.55
C SER A 173 -17.19 10.57 5.39
N GLY A 174 -16.64 9.35 5.39
CA GLY A 174 -17.14 8.24 6.18
C GLY A 174 -16.04 7.25 6.50
N GLU A 175 -16.28 6.44 7.53
CA GLU A 175 -15.46 5.27 7.80
C GLU A 175 -15.74 4.22 6.72
N PRO A 176 -14.72 3.53 6.23
CA PRO A 176 -14.92 2.37 5.37
C PRO A 176 -15.41 1.19 6.21
N ASP A 177 -16.64 1.27 6.72
CA ASP A 177 -17.26 0.15 7.40
C ASP A 177 -17.55 -0.96 6.37
N MET A 178 -16.69 -1.92 6.34
CA MET A 178 -16.95 -3.21 5.68
C MET A 178 -17.55 -4.16 6.71
N GLN A 179 -18.84 -4.05 6.97
CA GLN A 179 -19.65 -5.09 7.61
C GLN A 179 -20.29 -5.96 6.55
#